data_e2fe73a8137193908971e3c7e482180c
#
_entry.id   e2fe73a8137193908971e3c7e482180c
#
_cell.length_a   1.000
_cell.length_b   1.000
_cell.length_c   1.000
_cell.angle_alpha   90.00
_cell.angle_beta   90.00
_cell.angle_gamma   90.00
#
_symmetry.space_group_name_H-M   'P 1'
#
loop_
_entity.id
_entity.type
_entity.pdbx_description
1 polymer ?
#
loop_
_entity_poly.entity_id
_entity_poly.type
_entity_poly.pdbx_seq_one_letter_code
_entity_poly.pdbx_strand_id
1 'polypeptide(L)'
;MNEQTYEPMDIANYLVSLALKKEKVITNLKLQKILFFVNAKYLLDHDGNSLMNESFQRWTYGPVMQSVYDNFRGFGSDQITKTQGKFVFNPSDPFNAKYEDFDENVIPDSVKKECGEVFDALIDYDPFVLVKFTHSEDLWSDYKKDILNRTALPYNDQEIFEYFKDNPKEKIWETDNAK
;
A
#
# COMPACT_ATOMS: atom_id res chain seq x y z
N MET A 1 -11.85 7.88 -20.19
CA MET A 1 -11.65 8.98 -19.22
C MET A 1 -10.32 8.68 -18.55
N ASN A 2 -9.40 9.65 -18.49
CA ASN A 2 -8.18 9.45 -17.67
C ASN A 2 -8.64 9.41 -16.22
N GLU A 3 -8.71 8.22 -15.64
CA GLU A 3 -8.94 8.11 -14.21
C GLU A 3 -7.70 8.61 -13.48
N GLN A 4 -7.94 9.42 -12.47
CA GLN A 4 -6.89 10.05 -11.69
C GLN A 4 -6.21 8.98 -10.84
N THR A 5 -4.91 8.76 -11.06
CA THR A 5 -4.07 7.96 -10.14
C THR A 5 -3.46 8.86 -9.07
N TYR A 6 -3.15 8.28 -7.92
CA TYR A 6 -2.56 8.97 -6.77
C TYR A 6 -1.08 8.61 -6.61
N GLU A 7 -0.34 9.52 -6.00
CA GLU A 7 1.00 9.20 -5.54
C GLU A 7 0.92 8.14 -4.42
N PRO A 8 1.73 7.08 -4.45
CA PRO A 8 1.72 6.05 -3.40
C PRO A 8 1.88 6.62 -1.99
N MET A 9 2.69 7.68 -1.85
CA MET A 9 2.91 8.34 -0.57
C MET A 9 1.67 9.02 -0.03
N ASP A 10 0.76 9.51 -0.86
CA ASP A 10 -0.50 10.12 -0.39
C ASP A 10 -1.39 9.06 0.26
N ILE A 11 -1.54 7.90 -0.40
CA ILE A 11 -2.33 6.77 0.14
C ILE A 11 -1.66 6.21 1.41
N ALA A 12 -0.34 6.00 1.39
CA ALA A 12 0.41 5.48 2.53
C ALA A 12 0.34 6.42 3.74
N ASN A 13 0.52 7.73 3.53
CA ASN A 13 0.38 8.73 4.59
C ASN A 13 -1.02 8.76 5.19
N TYR A 14 -2.05 8.58 4.35
CA TYR A 14 -3.42 8.49 4.86
C TYR A 14 -3.61 7.27 5.78
N LEU A 15 -3.08 6.10 5.40
CA LEU A 15 -3.10 4.90 6.26
C LEU A 15 -2.34 5.12 7.57
N VAL A 16 -1.18 5.78 7.53
CA VAL A 16 -0.44 6.17 8.73
C VAL A 16 -1.26 7.14 9.60
N SER A 17 -1.92 8.14 8.99
CA SER A 17 -2.77 9.08 9.73
C SER A 17 -3.95 8.37 10.41
N LEU A 18 -4.55 7.37 9.76
CA LEU A 18 -5.59 6.53 10.39
C LEU A 18 -5.05 5.77 11.60
N ALA A 19 -3.86 5.18 11.48
CA ALA A 19 -3.21 4.47 12.59
C ALA A 19 -2.98 5.41 13.78
N LEU A 20 -2.45 6.61 13.53
CA LEU A 20 -2.23 7.61 14.57
C LEU A 20 -3.54 8.08 15.21
N LYS A 21 -4.56 8.40 14.42
CA LYS A 21 -5.89 8.83 14.92
C LYS A 21 -6.61 7.76 15.74
N LYS A 22 -6.41 6.47 15.38
CA LYS A 22 -7.04 5.32 16.05
C LYS A 22 -6.14 4.68 17.12
N GLU A 23 -4.98 5.26 17.41
CA GLU A 23 -3.99 4.75 18.38
C GLU A 23 -3.58 3.29 18.08
N LYS A 24 -3.45 2.95 16.78
CA LYS A 24 -3.03 1.64 16.30
C LYS A 24 -1.56 1.64 15.92
N VAL A 25 -0.88 0.51 16.16
CA VAL A 25 0.52 0.32 15.79
C VAL A 25 0.61 -0.08 14.32
N ILE A 26 1.32 0.72 13.53
CA ILE A 26 1.67 0.41 12.16
C ILE A 26 3.19 0.49 11.96
N THR A 27 3.77 -0.56 11.42
CA THR A 27 5.19 -0.63 11.04
C THR A 27 5.32 -0.52 9.53
N ASN A 28 6.53 -0.29 9.01
CA ASN A 28 6.71 -0.25 7.54
C ASN A 28 6.25 -1.55 6.88
N LEU A 29 6.58 -2.72 7.45
CA LEU A 29 6.14 -4.02 6.92
C LEU A 29 4.61 -4.13 6.87
N LYS A 30 3.92 -3.77 7.95
CA LYS A 30 2.44 -3.80 8.00
C LYS A 30 1.82 -2.82 7.00
N LEU A 31 2.37 -1.61 6.90
CA LEU A 31 1.94 -0.59 5.95
C LEU A 31 1.99 -1.10 4.51
N GLN A 32 3.08 -1.76 4.11
CA GLN A 32 3.23 -2.33 2.77
C GLN A 32 2.12 -3.34 2.44
N LYS A 33 1.77 -4.20 3.41
CA LYS A 33 0.73 -5.22 3.20
C LYS A 33 -0.66 -4.61 3.15
N ILE A 34 -0.99 -3.70 4.04
CA ILE A 34 -2.27 -2.99 4.01
C ILE A 34 -2.41 -2.20 2.70
N LEU A 35 -1.36 -1.49 2.27
CA LEU A 35 -1.35 -0.73 1.03
C LEU A 35 -1.60 -1.63 -0.20
N PHE A 36 -1.01 -2.83 -0.23
CA PHE A 36 -1.24 -3.80 -1.29
C PHE A 36 -2.71 -4.25 -1.35
N PHE A 37 -3.33 -4.58 -0.21
CA PHE A 37 -4.73 -4.98 -0.17
C PHE A 37 -5.69 -3.82 -0.43
N VAL A 38 -5.33 -2.58 -0.08
CA VAL A 38 -6.06 -1.37 -0.51
C VAL A 38 -6.06 -1.27 -2.04
N ASN A 39 -4.90 -1.44 -2.68
CA ASN A 39 -4.81 -1.44 -4.14
C ASN A 39 -5.64 -2.57 -4.76
N ALA A 40 -5.57 -3.79 -4.22
CA ALA A 40 -6.33 -4.94 -4.71
C ALA A 40 -7.85 -4.71 -4.61
N LYS A 41 -8.34 -4.17 -3.50
CA LYS A 41 -9.75 -3.80 -3.34
C LYS A 41 -10.15 -2.72 -4.34
N TYR A 42 -9.37 -1.66 -4.45
CA TYR A 42 -9.65 -0.57 -5.38
C TYR A 42 -9.76 -1.05 -6.83
N LEU A 43 -8.81 -1.88 -7.28
CA LEU A 43 -8.84 -2.49 -8.62
C LEU A 43 -10.15 -3.25 -8.87
N LEU A 44 -10.65 -4.00 -7.89
CA LEU A 44 -11.92 -4.73 -8.01
C LEU A 44 -13.12 -3.81 -8.08
N ASP A 45 -13.15 -2.78 -7.25
CA ASP A 45 -14.28 -1.85 -7.17
C ASP A 45 -14.33 -0.87 -8.37
N HIS A 46 -13.21 -0.73 -9.10
CA HIS A 46 -13.03 0.18 -10.23
C HIS A 46 -12.65 -0.53 -11.55
N ASP A 47 -13.13 -1.77 -11.74
CA ASP A 47 -12.98 -2.54 -13.00
C ASP A 47 -11.53 -2.62 -13.53
N GLY A 48 -10.54 -2.73 -12.63
CA GLY A 48 -9.12 -2.86 -12.96
C GLY A 48 -8.38 -1.53 -13.15
N ASN A 49 -9.02 -0.41 -12.87
CA ASN A 49 -8.36 0.89 -12.94
C ASN A 49 -7.38 1.12 -11.77
N SER A 50 -6.19 1.57 -12.08
CA SER A 50 -5.09 1.73 -11.11
C SER A 50 -5.37 2.83 -10.08
N LEU A 51 -5.18 2.52 -8.79
CA LEU A 51 -5.22 3.50 -7.71
C LEU A 51 -3.99 4.40 -7.72
N MET A 52 -2.81 3.80 -7.92
CA MET A 52 -1.52 4.48 -7.78
C MET A 52 -0.73 4.47 -9.09
N ASN A 53 0.16 5.44 -9.24
CA ASN A 53 0.99 5.61 -10.44
C ASN A 53 2.33 4.85 -10.38
N GLU A 54 2.50 3.92 -9.45
CA GLU A 54 3.68 3.07 -9.27
C GLU A 54 3.24 1.62 -9.03
N SER A 55 4.04 0.65 -9.46
CA SER A 55 3.78 -0.77 -9.29
C SER A 55 4.49 -1.35 -8.05
N PHE A 56 3.86 -2.31 -7.39
CA PHE A 56 4.49 -3.07 -6.30
C PHE A 56 5.65 -3.92 -6.82
N GLN A 57 6.72 -3.99 -6.07
CA GLN A 57 7.85 -4.88 -6.29
C GLN A 57 7.61 -6.23 -5.57
N ARG A 58 8.12 -7.33 -6.14
CA ARG A 58 8.10 -8.66 -5.51
C ARG A 58 9.35 -8.84 -4.64
N TRP A 59 9.19 -8.67 -3.33
CA TRP A 59 10.27 -8.85 -2.36
C TRP A 59 10.08 -10.13 -1.54
N THR A 60 11.12 -10.52 -0.79
CA THR A 60 11.13 -11.73 0.05
C THR A 60 9.96 -11.78 1.04
N TYR A 61 9.55 -10.65 1.59
CA TYR A 61 8.40 -10.56 2.50
C TYR A 61 7.11 -10.08 1.80
N GLY A 62 6.95 -10.39 0.52
CA GLY A 62 5.75 -10.07 -0.26
C GLY A 62 5.84 -8.72 -0.99
N PRO A 63 4.69 -8.17 -1.43
CA PRO A 63 4.65 -6.93 -2.20
C PRO A 63 5.15 -5.72 -1.40
N VAL A 64 5.95 -4.88 -2.07
CA VAL A 64 6.50 -3.64 -1.53
C VAL A 64 6.38 -2.52 -2.56
N MET A 65 5.82 -1.39 -2.14
CA MET A 65 5.86 -0.14 -2.86
C MET A 65 7.18 0.58 -2.52
N GLN A 66 8.09 0.63 -3.48
CA GLN A 66 9.48 1.07 -3.24
C GLN A 66 9.55 2.49 -2.68
N SER A 67 8.83 3.43 -3.28
CA SER A 67 8.83 4.83 -2.85
C SER A 67 8.35 4.98 -1.40
N VAL A 68 7.32 4.23 -1.00
CA VAL A 68 6.79 4.22 0.36
C VAL A 68 7.78 3.59 1.34
N TYR A 69 8.38 2.45 0.95
CA TYR A 69 9.38 1.78 1.78
C TYR A 69 10.56 2.71 2.09
N ASP A 70 11.08 3.41 1.09
CA ASP A 70 12.24 4.29 1.23
C ASP A 70 11.95 5.48 2.14
N ASN A 71 10.73 6.03 2.09
CA ASN A 71 10.32 7.13 2.93
C ASN A 71 10.15 6.74 4.41
N PHE A 72 9.71 5.51 4.69
CA PHE A 72 9.49 5.04 6.06
C PHE A 72 10.59 4.11 6.60
N ARG A 73 11.64 3.80 5.80
CA ARG A 73 12.72 2.89 6.22
C ARG A 73 13.49 3.34 7.45
N GLY A 74 13.49 4.65 7.73
CA GLY A 74 14.14 5.22 8.93
C GLY A 74 13.54 4.73 10.25
N PHE A 75 12.30 4.23 10.25
CA PHE A 75 11.67 3.61 11.41
C PHE A 75 12.09 2.14 11.62
N GLY A 76 12.76 1.51 10.63
CA GLY A 76 13.16 0.11 10.72
C GLY A 76 11.96 -0.81 10.95
N SER A 77 12.02 -1.59 12.03
CA SER A 77 10.91 -2.45 12.50
C SER A 77 10.00 -1.77 13.53
N ASP A 78 10.31 -0.54 13.91
CA ASP A 78 9.57 0.20 14.93
C ASP A 78 8.26 0.77 14.36
N GLN A 79 7.42 1.23 15.27
CA GLN A 79 6.18 1.91 14.94
C GLN A 79 6.46 3.21 14.17
N ILE A 80 5.73 3.44 13.09
CA ILE A 80 5.69 4.74 12.41
C ILE A 80 4.90 5.71 13.28
N THR A 81 5.53 6.82 13.65
CA THR A 81 4.97 7.79 14.61
C THR A 81 4.54 9.10 13.98
N LYS A 82 4.77 9.27 12.67
CA LYS A 82 4.37 10.46 11.91
C LYS A 82 4.24 10.17 10.42
N THR A 83 3.43 10.97 9.75
CA THR A 83 3.40 11.02 8.27
C THR A 83 4.69 11.65 7.74
N GLN A 84 4.96 11.44 6.47
CA GLN A 84 6.11 12.04 5.77
C GLN A 84 5.61 13.08 4.77
N GLY A 85 6.09 14.30 4.91
CA GLY A 85 5.87 15.36 3.93
C GLY A 85 6.83 15.25 2.74
N LYS A 86 6.78 16.22 1.87
CA LYS A 86 7.61 16.29 0.67
C LYS A 86 8.28 17.65 0.51
N PHE A 87 9.43 17.66 -0.16
CA PHE A 87 10.05 18.90 -0.60
C PHE A 87 9.43 19.30 -1.94
N VAL A 88 8.92 20.52 -1.99
CA VAL A 88 8.41 21.15 -3.20
C VAL A 88 9.42 22.19 -3.69
N PHE A 89 9.85 22.04 -4.94
CA PHE A 89 10.81 22.92 -5.56
C PHE A 89 10.08 23.98 -6.39
N ASN A 90 10.43 25.24 -6.20
CA ASN A 90 9.97 26.28 -7.09
C ASN A 90 10.82 26.24 -8.39
N PRO A 91 10.20 26.08 -9.58
CA PRO A 91 10.96 26.08 -10.85
C PRO A 91 11.76 27.38 -11.08
N SER A 92 11.32 28.50 -10.49
CA SER A 92 12.00 29.81 -10.59
C SER A 92 13.10 29.99 -9.55
N ASP A 93 13.19 29.14 -8.53
CA ASP A 93 14.22 29.16 -7.50
C ASP A 93 14.52 27.73 -7.01
N PRO A 94 15.30 26.94 -7.78
CA PRO A 94 15.58 25.54 -7.48
C PRO A 94 16.36 25.32 -6.18
N PHE A 95 16.99 26.36 -5.62
CA PHE A 95 17.76 26.28 -4.39
C PHE A 95 16.92 26.51 -3.13
N ASN A 96 15.65 26.91 -3.29
CA ASN A 96 14.74 27.18 -2.18
C ASN A 96 13.60 26.16 -2.17
N ALA A 97 13.93 24.95 -1.73
CA ALA A 97 12.94 23.91 -1.54
C ALA A 97 12.13 24.17 -0.26
N LYS A 98 10.79 24.15 -0.37
CA LYS A 98 9.89 24.23 0.76
C LYS A 98 9.43 22.82 1.17
N TYR A 99 9.54 22.51 2.46
CA TYR A 99 8.96 21.30 3.00
C TYR A 99 7.46 21.50 3.25
N GLU A 100 6.64 20.60 2.73
CA GLU A 100 5.19 20.61 2.92
C GLU A 100 4.78 19.31 3.63
N ASP A 101 4.03 19.47 4.73
CA ASP A 101 3.43 18.33 5.42
C ASP A 101 2.36 17.66 4.57
N PHE A 102 2.05 16.41 4.89
CA PHE A 102 0.96 15.68 4.23
C PHE A 102 -0.39 16.36 4.48
N ASP A 103 -1.12 16.61 3.41
CA ASP A 103 -2.49 17.10 3.42
C ASP A 103 -3.45 15.99 2.95
N GLU A 104 -4.30 15.49 3.86
CA GLU A 104 -5.26 14.43 3.53
C GLU A 104 -6.35 14.85 2.55
N ASN A 105 -6.51 16.18 2.29
CA ASN A 105 -7.49 16.67 1.33
C ASN A 105 -7.11 16.40 -0.14
N VAL A 106 -5.88 15.95 -0.40
CA VAL A 106 -5.49 15.48 -1.75
C VAL A 106 -6.18 14.18 -2.14
N ILE A 107 -6.79 13.47 -1.17
CA ILE A 107 -7.48 12.19 -1.38
C ILE A 107 -8.99 12.42 -1.24
N PRO A 108 -9.81 12.04 -2.24
CA PRO A 108 -11.27 12.14 -2.16
C PRO A 108 -11.86 11.25 -1.05
N ASP A 109 -13.01 11.66 -0.51
CA ASP A 109 -13.68 10.93 0.57
C ASP A 109 -14.07 9.49 0.18
N SER A 110 -14.38 9.24 -1.09
CA SER A 110 -14.64 7.88 -1.60
C SER A 110 -13.42 6.98 -1.44
N VAL A 111 -12.24 7.45 -1.84
CA VAL A 111 -10.98 6.70 -1.71
C VAL A 111 -10.57 6.55 -0.24
N LYS A 112 -10.77 7.59 0.57
CA LYS A 112 -10.56 7.52 2.02
C LYS A 112 -11.40 6.44 2.67
N LYS A 113 -12.66 6.30 2.25
CA LYS A 113 -13.58 5.26 2.74
C LYS A 113 -13.04 3.87 2.40
N GLU A 114 -12.66 3.62 1.16
CA GLU A 114 -12.11 2.32 0.73
C GLU A 114 -10.81 1.98 1.47
N CYS A 115 -9.91 2.95 1.65
CA CYS A 115 -8.72 2.79 2.47
C CYS A 115 -9.08 2.42 3.93
N GLY A 116 -10.06 3.09 4.51
CA GLY A 116 -10.53 2.86 5.88
C GLY A 116 -11.11 1.47 6.09
N GLU A 117 -11.90 0.97 5.13
CA GLU A 117 -12.47 -0.38 5.18
C GLU A 117 -11.38 -1.46 5.24
N VAL A 118 -10.38 -1.39 4.38
CA VAL A 118 -9.25 -2.34 4.38
C VAL A 118 -8.38 -2.16 5.62
N PHE A 119 -8.10 -0.92 6.00
CA PHE A 119 -7.33 -0.62 7.21
C PHE A 119 -7.98 -1.25 8.45
N ASP A 120 -9.27 -1.02 8.66
CA ASP A 120 -9.99 -1.52 9.84
C ASP A 120 -10.04 -3.07 9.87
N ALA A 121 -10.14 -3.70 8.71
CA ALA A 121 -10.12 -5.15 8.60
C ALA A 121 -8.75 -5.76 8.93
N LEU A 122 -7.64 -5.07 8.62
CA LEU A 122 -6.31 -5.67 8.63
C LEU A 122 -5.36 -5.15 9.73
N ILE A 123 -5.62 -3.99 10.32
CA ILE A 123 -4.66 -3.32 11.22
C ILE A 123 -4.31 -4.17 12.46
N ASP A 124 -5.22 -4.97 12.94
CA ASP A 124 -5.02 -5.78 14.15
C ASP A 124 -4.32 -7.12 13.88
N TYR A 125 -4.08 -7.49 12.62
CA TYR A 125 -3.27 -8.66 12.29
C TYR A 125 -1.79 -8.42 12.61
N ASP A 126 -1.11 -9.50 13.03
CA ASP A 126 0.35 -9.51 13.07
C ASP A 126 0.92 -9.30 11.65
N PRO A 127 1.97 -8.47 11.47
CA PRO A 127 2.55 -8.22 10.14
C PRO A 127 2.96 -9.48 9.38
N PHE A 128 3.49 -10.50 10.09
CA PHE A 128 3.92 -11.75 9.46
C PHE A 128 2.74 -12.66 9.08
N VAL A 129 1.58 -12.49 9.71
CA VAL A 129 0.34 -13.13 9.24
C VAL A 129 -0.08 -12.54 7.90
N LEU A 130 -0.02 -11.22 7.75
CA LEU A 130 -0.28 -10.55 6.47
C LEU A 130 0.74 -10.99 5.38
N VAL A 131 2.02 -11.17 5.75
CA VAL A 131 3.04 -11.74 4.84
C VAL A 131 2.63 -13.13 4.38
N LYS A 132 2.13 -14.00 5.28
CA LYS A 132 1.68 -15.35 4.90
C LYS A 132 0.53 -15.32 3.90
N PHE A 133 -0.41 -14.40 4.04
CA PHE A 133 -1.49 -14.24 3.07
C PHE A 133 -0.92 -13.89 1.68
N THR A 134 -0.02 -12.91 1.58
CA THR A 134 0.60 -12.56 0.29
C THR A 134 1.48 -13.68 -0.29
N HIS A 135 2.09 -14.52 0.54
CA HIS A 135 2.91 -15.66 0.10
C HIS A 135 2.07 -16.86 -0.37
N SER A 136 0.83 -17.00 0.08
CA SER A 136 -0.09 -18.05 -0.40
C SER A 136 -0.70 -17.72 -1.76
N GLU A 137 -0.62 -16.47 -2.20
CA GLU A 137 -1.08 -16.02 -3.51
C GLU A 137 -0.13 -16.50 -4.62
N ASP A 138 -0.65 -17.00 -5.72
CA ASP A 138 0.13 -17.38 -6.91
C ASP A 138 0.89 -16.19 -7.47
N LEU A 139 0.37 -14.97 -7.28
CA LEU A 139 1.03 -13.70 -7.62
C LEU A 139 2.44 -13.57 -7.03
N TRP A 140 2.72 -14.22 -5.92
CA TRP A 140 4.03 -14.25 -5.27
C TRP A 140 4.70 -15.62 -5.38
N SER A 141 3.97 -16.70 -5.10
CA SER A 141 4.52 -18.05 -5.00
C SER A 141 5.11 -18.57 -6.30
N ASP A 142 4.52 -18.21 -7.43
CA ASP A 142 5.01 -18.58 -8.76
C ASP A 142 6.33 -17.88 -9.12
N TYR A 143 6.61 -16.75 -8.49
CA TYR A 143 7.84 -15.97 -8.71
C TYR A 143 8.93 -16.19 -7.66
N LYS A 144 8.74 -17.13 -6.72
CA LYS A 144 9.64 -17.35 -5.59
C LYS A 144 11.10 -17.52 -5.99
N LYS A 145 11.39 -18.25 -7.08
CA LYS A 145 12.73 -18.44 -7.59
C LYS A 145 13.35 -17.15 -8.09
N ASP A 146 12.57 -16.36 -8.83
CA ASP A 146 13.02 -15.07 -9.39
C ASP A 146 13.21 -14.03 -8.28
N ILE A 147 12.37 -14.06 -7.25
CA ILE A 147 12.51 -13.22 -6.05
C ILE A 147 13.83 -13.52 -5.34
N LEU A 148 14.15 -14.80 -5.12
CA LEU A 148 15.41 -15.21 -4.49
C LEU A 148 16.64 -14.80 -5.33
N ASN A 149 16.51 -14.82 -6.65
CA ASN A 149 17.56 -14.40 -7.59
C ASN A 149 17.57 -12.87 -7.84
N ARG A 150 16.64 -12.12 -7.26
CA ARG A 150 16.44 -10.68 -7.50
C ARG A 150 16.17 -10.31 -8.97
N THR A 151 15.48 -11.18 -9.70
CA THR A 151 15.12 -11.03 -11.11
C THR A 151 13.62 -10.95 -11.33
N ALA A 152 12.82 -11.02 -10.26
CA ALA A 152 11.38 -10.97 -10.35
C ALA A 152 10.90 -9.60 -10.91
N LEU A 153 9.97 -9.67 -11.86
CA LEU A 153 9.30 -8.48 -12.38
C LEU A 153 8.37 -7.90 -11.32
N PRO A 154 8.10 -6.58 -11.36
CA PRO A 154 7.07 -5.96 -10.54
C PRO A 154 5.70 -6.61 -10.75
N TYR A 155 4.80 -6.47 -9.77
CA TYR A 155 3.39 -6.79 -9.97
C TYR A 155 2.79 -5.89 -11.06
N ASN A 156 1.81 -6.44 -11.78
CA ASN A 156 0.98 -5.71 -12.72
C ASN A 156 -0.43 -5.58 -12.14
N ASP A 157 -1.05 -4.42 -12.22
CA ASP A 157 -2.40 -4.19 -11.69
C ASP A 157 -3.45 -5.10 -12.33
N GLN A 158 -3.31 -5.43 -13.63
CA GLN A 158 -4.20 -6.35 -14.29
C GLN A 158 -4.11 -7.77 -13.71
N GLU A 159 -2.91 -8.27 -13.41
CA GLU A 159 -2.77 -9.60 -12.77
C GLU A 159 -3.31 -9.62 -11.35
N ILE A 160 -3.17 -8.52 -10.59
CA ILE A 160 -3.76 -8.37 -9.25
C ILE A 160 -5.30 -8.41 -9.36
N PHE A 161 -5.86 -7.63 -10.29
CA PHE A 161 -7.31 -7.57 -10.53
C PHE A 161 -7.87 -8.95 -10.88
N GLU A 162 -7.29 -9.64 -11.86
CA GLU A 162 -7.73 -10.96 -12.30
C GLU A 162 -7.63 -11.99 -11.16
N TYR A 163 -6.51 -11.98 -10.42
CA TYR A 163 -6.31 -12.90 -9.31
C TYR A 163 -7.41 -12.79 -8.25
N PHE A 164 -7.67 -11.60 -7.72
CA PHE A 164 -8.67 -11.41 -6.67
C PHE A 164 -10.11 -11.54 -7.19
N LYS A 165 -10.35 -11.29 -8.46
CA LYS A 165 -11.63 -11.55 -9.12
C LYS A 165 -11.93 -13.05 -9.18
N ASP A 166 -10.93 -13.86 -9.52
CA ASP A 166 -11.07 -15.31 -9.67
C ASP A 166 -10.94 -16.06 -8.33
N ASN A 167 -10.36 -15.43 -7.31
CA ASN A 167 -10.13 -16.00 -5.98
C ASN A 167 -10.83 -15.20 -4.87
N PRO A 168 -12.17 -15.16 -4.81
CA PRO A 168 -12.90 -14.32 -3.85
C PRO A 168 -12.61 -14.68 -2.38
N LYS A 169 -12.16 -15.91 -2.09
CA LYS A 169 -11.78 -16.33 -0.73
C LYS A 169 -10.49 -15.70 -0.23
N GLU A 170 -9.67 -15.17 -1.14
CA GLU A 170 -8.41 -14.49 -0.83
C GLU A 170 -8.60 -13.00 -0.49
N LYS A 171 -9.83 -12.49 -0.58
CA LYS A 171 -10.19 -11.12 -0.19
C LYS A 171 -10.28 -11.01 1.34
N ILE A 172 -9.13 -11.03 2.00
CA ILE A 172 -9.05 -11.08 3.47
C ILE A 172 -9.66 -9.86 4.16
N TRP A 173 -9.89 -8.76 3.45
CA TRP A 173 -10.58 -7.57 3.95
C TRP A 173 -12.12 -7.72 4.02
N GLU A 174 -12.69 -8.77 3.42
CA GLU A 174 -14.13 -9.07 3.45
C GLU A 174 -14.48 -10.10 4.52
N THR A 175 -13.50 -10.73 5.16
CA THR A 175 -13.77 -11.81 6.11
C THR A 175 -14.11 -11.27 7.50
N ASP A 176 -15.32 -11.54 8.00
CA ASP A 176 -15.76 -11.35 9.39
C ASP A 176 -14.98 -12.23 10.42
N ASN A 177 -13.86 -12.83 10.03
CA ASN A 177 -13.10 -13.81 10.78
C ASN A 177 -11.98 -13.24 11.65
N ALA A 178 -12.07 -11.98 12.04
CA ALA A 178 -11.18 -11.35 13.02
C ALA A 178 -11.92 -11.12 14.34
N LYS A 179 -12.41 -12.22 14.97
CA LYS A 179 -12.80 -12.22 16.39
C LYS A 179 -12.25 -13.45 17.08
#